data_83ec701cc9aff0603d967b4f7e77167c
#
_entry.id   83ec701cc9aff0603d967b4f7e77167c
#
_cell.length_a   1.000
_cell.length_b   1.000
_cell.length_c   1.000
_cell.angle_alpha   90.00
_cell.angle_beta   90.00
_cell.angle_gamma   90.00
#
_symmetry.space_group_name_H-M   'P 1'
#
loop_
_entity.id
_entity.type
_entity.pdbx_description
1 polymer ?
#
loop_
_entity_poly.entity_id
_entity_poly.type
_entity_poly.pdbx_seq_one_letter_code
_entity_poly.pdbx_strand_id
1 'polypeptide(L)'
;RNKKWLNYLPTKDITCIYEDSKKNIWVGTKDDGLFRLDRNGGKTNYVHAPYKNGLSSNYVRCVVEDNLGNYWVGTFKGLDKLDVTTNTFTNYSEDNKPYSLSNSSIICMMKDQQGTFWIGTYYGGVNLFNPDYEIYTYYYSDESQQGKLTSPFAGRMKEDSKGNIWIATEGGGVNYLDRKTRSFAEFKHDINKNSLASNTVQSLHLDEENQTLWVGTLRGGLDKLDLKTHQFTNYRHIPGKENSLINDVVRKVI
;
A
#
# COMPACT_ATOMS: atom_id res chain seq x y z
N ARG A 1 2.16 36.05 -1.85
CA ARG A 1 3.07 35.36 -0.91
C ARG A 1 4.01 34.50 -1.74
N ASN A 2 5.31 34.81 -1.74
CA ASN A 2 6.32 33.96 -2.39
C ASN A 2 6.39 32.62 -1.67
N LYS A 3 5.86 31.55 -2.26
CA LYS A 3 6.01 30.18 -1.76
C LYS A 3 7.47 29.76 -1.99
N LYS A 4 8.23 29.60 -0.92
CA LYS A 4 9.61 29.08 -0.98
C LYS A 4 9.55 27.55 -0.86
N TRP A 5 10.02 26.82 -1.87
CA TRP A 5 10.19 25.39 -1.81
C TRP A 5 11.44 25.06 -0.98
N LEU A 6 11.30 24.15 0.00
CA LEU A 6 12.40 23.60 0.78
C LEU A 6 12.66 22.17 0.32
N ASN A 7 13.92 21.83 0.11
CA ASN A 7 14.34 20.49 -0.27
C ASN A 7 15.07 19.82 0.89
N TYR A 8 14.48 18.76 1.48
CA TYR A 8 14.99 18.12 2.67
C TYR A 8 15.94 16.93 2.39
N LEU A 9 15.73 16.20 1.30
CA LEU A 9 16.48 14.97 0.95
C LEU A 9 16.81 14.97 -0.56
N PRO A 10 17.61 15.92 -1.06
CA PRO A 10 17.73 16.23 -2.49
C PRO A 10 18.33 15.12 -3.36
N THR A 11 19.04 14.17 -2.77
CA THR A 11 19.74 13.09 -3.52
C THR A 11 19.19 11.71 -3.22
N LYS A 12 17.98 11.63 -2.61
CA LYS A 12 17.41 10.35 -2.17
C LYS A 12 16.28 9.90 -3.08
N ASP A 13 16.25 8.61 -3.37
CA ASP A 13 15.15 7.95 -4.08
C ASP A 13 14.02 7.64 -3.08
N ILE A 14 13.01 8.51 -3.06
CA ILE A 14 11.91 8.45 -2.09
C ILE A 14 10.87 7.44 -2.54
N THR A 15 10.52 6.53 -1.66
CA THR A 15 9.57 5.43 -1.89
C THR A 15 8.23 5.66 -1.19
N CYS A 16 8.25 6.22 0.02
CA CYS A 16 7.05 6.54 0.78
C CYS A 16 7.25 7.75 1.68
N ILE A 17 6.14 8.41 2.00
CA ILE A 17 6.07 9.51 3.00
C ILE A 17 4.87 9.21 3.89
N TYR A 18 5.05 9.35 5.21
CA TYR A 18 4.02 9.13 6.21
C TYR A 18 4.09 10.23 7.29
N GLU A 19 2.97 10.84 7.64
CA GLU A 19 2.86 11.75 8.78
C GLU A 19 2.31 10.98 9.99
N ASP A 20 3.03 11.00 11.11
CA ASP A 20 2.61 10.32 12.33
C ASP A 20 1.64 11.18 13.20
N SER A 21 1.10 10.58 14.25
CA SER A 21 0.17 11.24 15.17
C SER A 21 0.79 12.46 15.87
N LYS A 22 2.11 12.49 16.04
CA LYS A 22 2.91 13.58 16.61
C LYS A 22 3.34 14.61 15.57
N LYS A 23 2.89 14.45 14.32
CA LYS A 23 3.22 15.31 13.18
C LYS A 23 4.69 15.30 12.76
N ASN A 24 5.43 14.25 13.06
CA ASN A 24 6.71 14.00 12.41
C ASN A 24 6.47 13.43 11.01
N ILE A 25 7.39 13.70 10.11
CA ILE A 25 7.37 13.16 8.76
C ILE A 25 8.37 12.00 8.66
N TRP A 26 7.87 10.85 8.29
CA TRP A 26 8.66 9.66 8.02
C TRP A 26 8.84 9.51 6.52
N VAL A 27 10.08 9.32 6.09
CA VAL A 27 10.44 9.24 4.67
C VAL A 27 11.20 7.96 4.42
N GLY A 28 10.58 7.02 3.73
CA GLY A 28 11.22 5.79 3.27
C GLY A 28 11.99 6.03 1.98
N THR A 29 13.12 5.36 1.85
CA THR A 29 13.99 5.44 0.67
C THR A 29 14.31 4.06 0.11
N LYS A 30 14.82 4.03 -1.11
CA LYS A 30 15.21 2.79 -1.76
C LYS A 30 16.51 2.19 -1.19
N ASP A 31 17.50 3.03 -0.91
CA ASP A 31 18.86 2.56 -0.59
C ASP A 31 19.41 3.10 0.74
N ASP A 32 18.76 4.11 1.33
CA ASP A 32 19.27 4.85 2.49
C ASP A 32 18.46 4.61 3.77
N GLY A 33 17.52 3.68 3.79
CA GLY A 33 16.69 3.34 4.95
C GLY A 33 15.53 4.31 5.18
N LEU A 34 15.23 4.56 6.46
CA LEU A 34 14.09 5.33 6.92
C LEU A 34 14.56 6.61 7.62
N PHE A 35 14.06 7.76 7.18
CA PHE A 35 14.30 9.06 7.83
C PHE A 35 13.06 9.48 8.63
N ARG A 36 13.30 10.00 9.84
CA ARG A 36 12.31 10.75 10.62
C ARG A 36 12.72 12.21 10.66
N LEU A 37 11.83 13.08 10.25
CA LEU A 37 11.97 14.54 10.31
C LEU A 37 10.99 15.06 11.38
N ASP A 38 11.50 15.62 12.46
CA ASP A 38 10.67 16.19 13.51
C ASP A 38 10.28 17.65 13.21
N ARG A 39 9.33 18.18 13.97
CA ARG A 39 8.82 19.55 13.80
C ARG A 39 9.86 20.64 14.07
N ASN A 40 10.91 20.32 14.81
CA ASN A 40 11.97 21.27 15.20
C ASN A 40 13.12 21.25 14.20
N GLY A 41 13.00 20.47 13.12
CA GLY A 41 14.01 20.31 12.07
C GLY A 41 15.05 19.25 12.39
N GLY A 42 14.87 18.48 13.48
CA GLY A 42 15.72 17.33 13.79
C GLY A 42 15.50 16.22 12.76
N LYS A 43 16.59 15.52 12.43
CA LYS A 43 16.62 14.43 11.46
C LYS A 43 17.27 13.21 12.08
N THR A 44 16.56 12.08 12.08
CA THR A 44 17.08 10.77 12.46
C THR A 44 17.05 9.86 11.25
N ASN A 45 18.08 9.03 11.06
CA ASN A 45 18.15 8.02 10.02
C ASN A 45 18.28 6.63 10.63
N TYR A 46 17.39 5.71 10.24
CA TYR A 46 17.39 4.31 10.60
C TYR A 46 17.80 3.49 9.38
N VAL A 47 18.82 2.64 9.55
CA VAL A 47 19.40 1.87 8.46
C VAL A 47 19.42 0.37 8.77
N HIS A 48 19.60 -0.42 7.73
CA HIS A 48 19.86 -1.85 7.88
C HIS A 48 21.13 -2.09 8.69
N ALA A 49 21.03 -2.96 9.68
CA ALA A 49 22.15 -3.36 10.51
C ALA A 49 22.14 -4.86 10.74
N PRO A 50 22.90 -5.64 9.94
CA PRO A 50 22.95 -7.10 10.09
C PRO A 50 23.38 -7.49 11.50
N TYR A 51 22.62 -8.40 12.12
CA TYR A 51 22.87 -8.92 13.48
C TYR A 51 22.85 -7.86 14.59
N LYS A 52 22.33 -6.66 14.33
CA LYS A 52 22.23 -5.54 15.28
C LYS A 52 20.81 -4.97 15.26
N ASN A 53 20.55 -4.06 16.17
CA ASN A 53 19.32 -3.29 16.23
C ASN A 53 19.21 -2.35 15.00
N GLY A 54 18.39 -2.68 14.03
CA GLY A 54 18.20 -1.91 12.80
C GLY A 54 17.15 -2.53 11.87
N LEU A 55 16.95 -1.89 10.73
CA LEU A 55 16.03 -2.35 9.69
C LEU A 55 16.50 -3.67 9.07
N SER A 56 15.55 -4.49 8.62
CA SER A 56 15.83 -5.70 7.82
C SER A 56 16.36 -5.38 6.42
N SER A 57 16.06 -4.19 5.89
CA SER A 57 16.58 -3.68 4.61
C SER A 57 16.54 -2.16 4.54
N ASN A 58 17.50 -1.56 3.82
CA ASN A 58 17.46 -0.13 3.50
C ASN A 58 16.37 0.23 2.47
N TYR A 59 15.82 -0.74 1.74
CA TYR A 59 14.70 -0.48 0.84
C TYR A 59 13.39 -0.48 1.63
N VAL A 60 13.03 0.67 2.15
CA VAL A 60 11.76 0.92 2.86
C VAL A 60 10.67 1.24 1.85
N ARG A 61 9.50 0.62 1.98
CA ARG A 61 8.37 0.81 1.05
C ARG A 61 7.13 1.40 1.69
N CYS A 62 6.94 1.21 2.98
CA CYS A 62 5.80 1.75 3.71
C CYS A 62 6.09 1.86 5.20
N VAL A 63 5.37 2.77 5.86
CA VAL A 63 5.41 2.98 7.31
C VAL A 63 4.00 3.18 7.81
N VAL A 64 3.67 2.61 8.97
CA VAL A 64 2.38 2.79 9.66
C VAL A 64 2.62 2.85 11.16
N GLU A 65 1.95 3.76 11.87
CA GLU A 65 1.96 3.86 13.33
C GLU A 65 0.84 3.00 13.93
N ASP A 66 1.17 2.19 14.96
CA ASP A 66 0.18 1.44 15.74
C ASP A 66 -0.52 2.31 16.79
N ASN A 67 -1.49 1.73 17.51
CA ASN A 67 -2.24 2.46 18.54
C ASN A 67 -1.41 2.72 19.81
N LEU A 68 -0.27 2.05 19.96
CA LEU A 68 0.66 2.21 21.08
C LEU A 68 1.79 3.22 20.77
N GLY A 69 1.82 3.76 19.54
CA GLY A 69 2.83 4.71 19.08
C GLY A 69 4.12 4.07 18.60
N ASN A 70 4.15 2.76 18.34
CA ASN A 70 5.27 2.11 17.65
C ASN A 70 5.10 2.25 16.15
N TYR A 71 6.20 2.15 15.40
CA TYR A 71 6.18 2.24 13.93
C TYR A 71 6.48 0.89 13.30
N TRP A 72 5.61 0.51 12.38
CA TRP A 72 5.76 -0.68 11.57
C TRP A 72 6.26 -0.30 10.20
N VAL A 73 7.38 -0.87 9.80
CA VAL A 73 8.13 -0.49 8.60
C VAL A 73 8.20 -1.68 7.65
N GLY A 74 7.52 -1.57 6.53
CA GLY A 74 7.58 -2.57 5.47
C GLY A 74 8.78 -2.35 4.58
N THR A 75 9.64 -3.37 4.49
CA THR A 75 10.86 -3.33 3.69
C THR A 75 10.89 -4.40 2.60
N PHE A 76 11.92 -4.40 1.78
CA PHE A 76 12.16 -5.45 0.78
C PHE A 76 12.48 -6.82 1.40
N LYS A 77 12.96 -6.86 2.68
CA LYS A 77 13.41 -8.10 3.32
C LYS A 77 12.70 -8.43 4.63
N GLY A 78 11.65 -7.72 4.99
CA GLY A 78 10.91 -8.00 6.22
C GLY A 78 9.96 -6.88 6.61
N LEU A 79 9.22 -7.17 7.67
CA LEU A 79 8.41 -6.22 8.42
C LEU A 79 9.14 -5.93 9.72
N ASP A 80 9.43 -4.65 9.98
CA ASP A 80 10.19 -4.22 11.13
C ASP A 80 9.30 -3.40 12.07
N LYS A 81 9.26 -3.73 13.36
CA LYS A 81 8.62 -2.93 14.40
C LYS A 81 9.68 -2.10 15.10
N LEU A 82 9.57 -0.78 15.05
CA LEU A 82 10.37 0.16 15.83
C LEU A 82 9.61 0.58 17.08
N ASP A 83 10.10 0.20 18.25
CA ASP A 83 9.73 0.79 19.52
C ASP A 83 10.55 2.08 19.71
N VAL A 84 9.88 3.23 19.63
CA VAL A 84 10.57 4.54 19.75
C VAL A 84 10.98 4.88 21.18
N THR A 85 10.39 4.23 22.18
CA THR A 85 10.72 4.46 23.59
C THR A 85 12.09 3.86 23.92
N THR A 86 12.30 2.64 23.45
CA THR A 86 13.57 1.91 23.64
C THR A 86 14.54 2.10 22.48
N ASN A 87 14.07 2.65 21.36
CA ASN A 87 14.79 2.77 20.10
C ASN A 87 15.31 1.40 19.60
N THR A 88 14.46 0.37 19.71
CA THR A 88 14.80 -1.00 19.33
C THR A 88 13.92 -1.48 18.17
N PHE A 89 14.50 -2.33 17.33
CA PHE A 89 13.81 -2.99 16.24
C PHE A 89 13.51 -4.46 16.58
N THR A 90 12.30 -4.91 16.25
CA THR A 90 11.95 -6.33 16.13
C THR A 90 11.68 -6.63 14.67
N ASN A 91 12.40 -7.58 14.10
CA ASN A 91 12.31 -7.93 12.69
C ASN A 91 11.46 -9.19 12.50
N TYR A 92 10.50 -9.15 11.58
CA TYR A 92 9.64 -10.26 11.18
C TYR A 92 9.89 -10.60 9.71
N SER A 93 10.06 -11.87 9.42
CA SER A 93 10.28 -12.39 8.08
C SER A 93 9.48 -13.68 7.86
N GLU A 94 9.40 -14.13 6.62
CA GLU A 94 8.95 -15.46 6.28
C GLU A 94 9.90 -16.49 6.89
N ASP A 95 9.37 -17.43 7.71
CA ASP A 95 10.19 -18.44 8.42
C ASP A 95 9.58 -19.84 8.34
N ASN A 96 8.61 -20.07 7.44
CA ASN A 96 7.90 -21.35 7.24
C ASN A 96 7.14 -21.88 8.48
N LYS A 97 6.95 -21.05 9.51
CA LYS A 97 6.14 -21.42 10.68
C LYS A 97 4.68 -21.01 10.49
N PRO A 98 3.75 -21.70 11.13
CA PRO A 98 2.38 -21.20 11.25
C PRO A 98 2.39 -19.77 11.80
N TYR A 99 1.59 -18.89 11.19
CA TYR A 99 1.46 -17.48 11.59
C TYR A 99 2.67 -16.58 11.31
N SER A 100 3.66 -17.01 10.51
CA SER A 100 4.68 -16.11 9.96
C SER A 100 4.14 -15.31 8.77
N LEU A 101 4.92 -14.32 8.32
CA LEU A 101 4.62 -13.62 7.06
C LEU A 101 4.61 -14.61 5.90
N SER A 102 3.66 -14.45 4.99
CA SER A 102 3.56 -15.26 3.76
C SER A 102 4.69 -14.96 2.76
N ASN A 103 5.31 -13.79 2.86
CA ASN A 103 6.49 -13.39 2.10
C ASN A 103 7.16 -12.20 2.77
N SER A 104 8.49 -12.20 2.83
CA SER A 104 9.28 -11.14 3.47
C SER A 104 9.28 -9.82 2.70
N SER A 105 8.99 -9.82 1.40
CA SER A 105 8.99 -8.59 0.59
C SER A 105 7.68 -7.83 0.73
N ILE A 106 7.65 -6.85 1.63
CA ILE A 106 6.46 -6.04 1.89
C ILE A 106 6.34 -4.98 0.79
N ILE A 107 5.14 -4.83 0.23
CA ILE A 107 4.82 -3.83 -0.79
C ILE A 107 4.12 -2.63 -0.19
N CYS A 108 3.12 -2.88 0.64
CA CYS A 108 2.33 -1.84 1.27
C CYS A 108 1.77 -2.30 2.60
N MET A 109 1.37 -1.33 3.41
CA MET A 109 0.58 -1.57 4.62
C MET A 109 -0.47 -0.49 4.76
N MET A 110 -1.58 -0.85 5.39
CA MET A 110 -2.54 0.09 5.96
C MET A 110 -3.02 -0.43 7.31
N LYS A 111 -3.42 0.49 8.19
CA LYS A 111 -4.14 0.19 9.42
C LYS A 111 -5.61 0.52 9.19
N ASP A 112 -6.49 -0.42 9.44
CA ASP A 112 -7.93 -0.20 9.36
C ASP A 112 -8.47 0.49 10.63
N GLN A 113 -9.75 0.84 10.63
CA GLN A 113 -10.41 1.51 11.76
C GLN A 113 -10.45 0.66 13.03
N GLN A 114 -10.26 -0.65 12.92
CA GLN A 114 -10.21 -1.58 14.05
C GLN A 114 -8.79 -1.81 14.58
N GLY A 115 -7.78 -1.13 14.01
CA GLY A 115 -6.37 -1.28 14.38
C GLY A 115 -5.67 -2.47 13.73
N THR A 116 -6.33 -3.22 12.86
CA THR A 116 -5.71 -4.34 12.14
C THR A 116 -4.82 -3.83 11.02
N PHE A 117 -3.62 -4.37 10.91
CA PHE A 117 -2.72 -4.12 9.77
C PHE A 117 -3.02 -5.08 8.64
N TRP A 118 -3.23 -4.49 7.47
CA TRP A 118 -3.35 -5.17 6.19
C TRP A 118 -2.01 -5.00 5.48
N ILE A 119 -1.32 -6.11 5.23
CA ILE A 119 0.06 -6.13 4.76
C ILE A 119 0.08 -6.83 3.41
N GLY A 120 0.22 -6.06 2.34
CA GLY A 120 0.40 -6.57 0.98
C GLY A 120 1.84 -6.97 0.75
N THR A 121 2.05 -8.15 0.20
CA THR A 121 3.39 -8.71 -0.08
C THR A 121 3.62 -8.92 -1.57
N TYR A 122 4.89 -9.05 -1.96
CA TYR A 122 5.27 -9.17 -3.36
C TYR A 122 4.79 -10.47 -4.01
N TYR A 123 4.74 -11.57 -3.27
CA TYR A 123 4.37 -12.88 -3.83
C TYR A 123 3.49 -13.73 -2.90
N GLY A 124 3.11 -13.23 -1.76
CA GLY A 124 2.38 -13.98 -0.73
C GLY A 124 0.96 -13.49 -0.47
N GLY A 125 0.39 -12.59 -1.32
CA GLY A 125 -0.94 -12.04 -1.11
C GLY A 125 -1.02 -11.04 0.03
N VAL A 126 -2.06 -11.12 0.84
CA VAL A 126 -2.33 -10.18 1.94
C VAL A 126 -2.28 -10.89 3.27
N ASN A 127 -1.48 -10.38 4.19
CA ASN A 127 -1.45 -10.79 5.59
C ASN A 127 -2.24 -9.79 6.44
N LEU A 128 -2.99 -10.30 7.40
CA LEU A 128 -3.61 -9.50 8.44
C LEU A 128 -2.87 -9.74 9.75
N PHE A 129 -2.56 -8.65 10.42
CA PHE A 129 -1.96 -8.69 11.74
C PHE A 129 -2.62 -7.66 12.64
N ASN A 130 -3.10 -8.10 13.78
CA ASN A 130 -3.55 -7.18 14.83
C ASN A 130 -2.53 -7.20 15.97
N PRO A 131 -1.79 -6.09 16.20
CA PRO A 131 -0.78 -6.04 17.25
C PRO A 131 -1.33 -6.21 18.66
N ASP A 132 -2.63 -5.93 18.88
CA ASP A 132 -3.27 -6.07 20.18
C ASP A 132 -3.61 -7.52 20.53
N TYR A 133 -3.73 -8.39 19.51
CA TYR A 133 -4.15 -9.80 19.67
C TYR A 133 -3.13 -10.82 19.15
N GLU A 134 -2.07 -10.37 18.49
CA GLU A 134 -1.05 -11.23 17.86
C GLU A 134 -1.62 -12.29 16.90
N ILE A 135 -2.79 -12.04 16.29
CA ILE A 135 -3.47 -12.95 15.37
C ILE A 135 -3.16 -12.58 13.95
N TYR A 136 -2.64 -13.52 13.17
CA TYR A 136 -2.41 -13.39 11.73
C TYR A 136 -3.52 -14.10 10.96
N THR A 137 -4.09 -13.44 9.96
CA THR A 137 -4.96 -14.04 8.94
C THR A 137 -4.32 -13.79 7.56
N TYR A 138 -4.42 -14.75 6.69
CA TYR A 138 -3.80 -14.72 5.38
C TYR A 138 -4.82 -14.91 4.28
N TYR A 139 -4.86 -13.97 3.33
CA TYR A 139 -5.61 -14.09 2.09
C TYR A 139 -4.66 -14.34 0.92
N TYR A 140 -4.81 -15.47 0.27
CA TYR A 140 -3.98 -15.91 -0.85
C TYR A 140 -4.79 -15.90 -2.16
N SER A 141 -4.07 -15.85 -3.28
CA SER A 141 -4.66 -16.03 -4.60
C SER A 141 -4.74 -17.50 -4.96
N ASP A 142 -5.87 -17.90 -5.56
CA ASP A 142 -6.06 -19.23 -6.12
C ASP A 142 -6.90 -19.07 -7.41
N GLU A 143 -6.23 -19.21 -8.55
CA GLU A 143 -6.87 -19.06 -9.87
C GLU A 143 -7.92 -20.13 -10.16
N SER A 144 -7.87 -21.27 -9.44
CA SER A 144 -8.84 -22.37 -9.59
C SER A 144 -10.14 -22.14 -8.83
N GLN A 145 -10.20 -21.13 -7.93
CA GLN A 145 -11.34 -20.87 -7.06
C GLN A 145 -11.85 -19.42 -7.22
N GLN A 146 -13.14 -19.28 -7.52
CA GLN A 146 -13.80 -17.97 -7.45
C GLN A 146 -13.89 -17.48 -6.00
N GLY A 147 -13.87 -16.15 -5.80
CA GLY A 147 -14.00 -15.54 -4.48
C GLY A 147 -12.71 -15.57 -3.65
N LYS A 148 -11.56 -15.68 -4.30
CA LYS A 148 -10.23 -15.50 -3.73
C LYS A 148 -9.57 -14.25 -4.27
N LEU A 149 -8.42 -13.86 -3.70
CA LEU A 149 -7.61 -12.78 -4.24
C LEU A 149 -7.15 -13.15 -5.66
N THR A 150 -7.28 -12.24 -6.62
CA THR A 150 -7.06 -12.51 -8.06
C THR A 150 -5.59 -12.55 -8.49
N SER A 151 -4.67 -12.11 -7.61
CA SER A 151 -3.22 -12.15 -7.87
C SER A 151 -2.47 -12.20 -6.54
N PRO A 152 -1.33 -12.89 -6.48
CA PRO A 152 -0.47 -12.91 -5.29
C PRO A 152 0.27 -11.57 -5.07
N PHE A 153 0.28 -10.70 -6.06
CA PHE A 153 0.93 -9.38 -6.00
C PHE A 153 -0.04 -8.34 -5.48
N ALA A 154 -0.21 -8.23 -4.16
CA ALA A 154 -1.08 -7.25 -3.53
C ALA A 154 -0.38 -5.89 -3.40
N GLY A 155 -1.01 -4.88 -3.98
CA GLY A 155 -0.55 -3.49 -3.99
C GLY A 155 -1.29 -2.60 -2.99
N ARG A 156 -1.75 -1.44 -3.44
CA ARG A 156 -2.44 -0.46 -2.57
C ARG A 156 -3.79 -0.96 -2.09
N MET A 157 -4.16 -0.53 -0.88
CA MET A 157 -5.45 -0.88 -0.27
C MET A 157 -6.17 0.37 0.23
N LYS A 158 -7.52 0.31 0.23
CA LYS A 158 -8.40 1.34 0.80
C LYS A 158 -9.54 0.66 1.54
N GLU A 159 -9.84 1.15 2.74
CA GLU A 159 -11.01 0.76 3.52
C GLU A 159 -12.17 1.70 3.20
N ASP A 160 -13.38 1.15 3.03
CA ASP A 160 -14.61 1.93 2.92
C ASP A 160 -15.23 2.20 4.31
N SER A 161 -16.24 3.06 4.37
CA SER A 161 -16.94 3.42 5.62
C SER A 161 -17.68 2.25 6.28
N LYS A 162 -17.87 1.13 5.57
CA LYS A 162 -18.47 -0.11 6.08
C LYS A 162 -17.41 -1.07 6.62
N GLY A 163 -16.11 -0.73 6.49
CA GLY A 163 -14.99 -1.55 6.88
C GLY A 163 -14.59 -2.62 5.87
N ASN A 164 -15.09 -2.59 4.62
CA ASN A 164 -14.67 -3.48 3.56
C ASN A 164 -13.42 -2.94 2.86
N ILE A 165 -12.69 -3.79 2.16
CA ILE A 165 -11.36 -3.45 1.65
C ILE A 165 -11.30 -3.55 0.13
N TRP A 166 -10.90 -2.45 -0.50
CA TRP A 166 -10.50 -2.39 -1.90
C TRP A 166 -9.00 -2.69 -2.01
N ILE A 167 -8.63 -3.64 -2.86
CA ILE A 167 -7.24 -4.12 -3.01
C ILE A 167 -6.85 -4.01 -4.47
N ALA A 168 -5.85 -3.18 -4.75
CA ALA A 168 -5.18 -3.14 -6.04
C ALA A 168 -4.25 -4.35 -6.16
N THR A 169 -4.22 -4.98 -7.32
CA THR A 169 -3.28 -6.07 -7.58
C THR A 169 -2.52 -5.85 -8.88
N GLU A 170 -1.32 -6.43 -8.96
CA GLU A 170 -0.56 -6.46 -10.20
C GLU A 170 -0.93 -7.72 -10.99
N GLY A 171 -1.57 -7.53 -12.13
CA GLY A 171 -2.06 -8.59 -13.01
C GLY A 171 -3.47 -9.11 -12.72
N GLY A 172 -4.02 -8.87 -11.53
CA GLY A 172 -5.36 -9.35 -11.13
C GLY A 172 -6.45 -8.27 -11.11
N GLY A 173 -6.13 -7.01 -11.45
CA GLY A 173 -7.09 -5.90 -11.41
C GLY A 173 -7.35 -5.39 -10.00
N VAL A 174 -8.62 -5.05 -9.71
CA VAL A 174 -9.06 -4.59 -8.39
C VAL A 174 -9.92 -5.66 -7.74
N ASN A 175 -9.68 -5.93 -6.47
CA ASN A 175 -10.47 -6.82 -5.62
C ASN A 175 -11.21 -6.00 -4.56
N TYR A 176 -12.45 -6.36 -4.28
CA TYR A 176 -13.23 -5.82 -3.19
C TYR A 176 -13.56 -6.95 -2.22
N LEU A 177 -13.03 -6.89 -1.00
CA LEU A 177 -13.30 -7.84 0.06
C LEU A 177 -14.46 -7.33 0.93
N ASP A 178 -15.59 -8.04 0.90
CA ASP A 178 -16.62 -7.91 1.91
C ASP A 178 -16.16 -8.66 3.18
N ARG A 179 -15.85 -7.92 4.24
CA ARG A 179 -15.34 -8.51 5.49
C ARG A 179 -16.37 -9.32 6.26
N LYS A 180 -17.66 -9.00 6.11
CA LYS A 180 -18.73 -9.71 6.79
C LYS A 180 -18.94 -11.10 6.22
N THR A 181 -18.96 -11.21 4.88
CA THR A 181 -19.15 -12.48 4.16
C THR A 181 -17.84 -13.20 3.88
N ARG A 182 -16.69 -12.49 4.02
CA ARG A 182 -15.35 -12.95 3.65
C ARG A 182 -15.23 -13.32 2.17
N SER A 183 -16.02 -12.70 1.32
CA SER A 183 -16.03 -12.95 -0.12
C SER A 183 -15.35 -11.82 -0.89
N PHE A 184 -14.75 -12.15 -2.03
CA PHE A 184 -14.16 -11.20 -2.96
C PHE A 184 -15.06 -10.97 -4.17
N ALA A 185 -15.27 -9.70 -4.54
CA ALA A 185 -15.70 -9.30 -5.86
C ALA A 185 -14.48 -8.85 -6.67
N GLU A 186 -14.50 -9.11 -7.97
CA GLU A 186 -13.38 -8.92 -8.88
C GLU A 186 -13.72 -7.93 -9.97
N PHE A 187 -12.82 -6.97 -10.24
CA PHE A 187 -12.91 -6.01 -11.33
C PHE A 187 -11.65 -6.15 -12.18
N LYS A 188 -11.80 -6.83 -13.34
CA LYS A 188 -10.70 -7.13 -14.25
C LYS A 188 -10.91 -6.45 -15.61
N HIS A 189 -9.82 -6.29 -16.35
CA HIS A 189 -9.86 -5.89 -17.75
C HIS A 189 -10.50 -7.00 -18.59
N ASP A 190 -11.49 -6.61 -19.40
CA ASP A 190 -12.12 -7.43 -20.43
C ASP A 190 -12.36 -6.55 -21.66
N ILE A 191 -11.70 -6.87 -22.79
CA ILE A 191 -11.78 -6.07 -24.00
C ILE A 191 -13.19 -6.00 -24.63
N ASN A 192 -14.06 -6.95 -24.29
CA ASN A 192 -15.41 -7.05 -24.81
C ASN A 192 -16.46 -6.39 -23.92
N LYS A 193 -16.07 -5.81 -22.78
CA LYS A 193 -16.99 -5.24 -21.80
C LYS A 193 -16.55 -3.85 -21.36
N ASN A 194 -17.48 -3.12 -20.77
CA ASN A 194 -17.13 -1.96 -19.97
C ASN A 194 -16.39 -2.42 -18.71
N SER A 195 -15.10 -2.20 -18.66
CA SER A 195 -14.23 -2.77 -17.65
C SER A 195 -13.00 -1.92 -17.38
N LEU A 196 -12.17 -2.36 -16.46
CA LEU A 196 -10.86 -1.79 -16.16
C LEU A 196 -9.99 -1.71 -17.44
N ALA A 197 -9.21 -0.66 -17.61
CA ALA A 197 -8.34 -0.49 -18.77
C ALA A 197 -7.08 -1.38 -18.71
N SER A 198 -6.67 -1.82 -17.52
CA SER A 198 -5.51 -2.70 -17.32
C SER A 198 -5.62 -3.46 -15.98
N ASN A 199 -5.21 -4.73 -15.98
CA ASN A 199 -5.15 -5.53 -14.75
C ASN A 199 -3.97 -5.19 -13.83
N THR A 200 -3.03 -4.36 -14.27
CA THR A 200 -1.91 -3.92 -13.44
C THR A 200 -2.26 -2.59 -12.78
N VAL A 201 -2.77 -2.67 -11.54
CA VAL A 201 -3.24 -1.52 -10.80
C VAL A 201 -2.14 -0.99 -9.88
N GLN A 202 -1.87 0.33 -9.97
CA GLN A 202 -0.80 1.01 -9.23
C GLN A 202 -1.33 1.82 -8.03
N SER A 203 -2.56 2.33 -8.12
CA SER A 203 -3.13 3.16 -7.06
C SER A 203 -4.65 3.12 -7.04
N LEU A 204 -5.20 3.37 -5.85
CA LEU A 204 -6.64 3.51 -5.60
C LEU A 204 -6.90 4.79 -4.82
N HIS A 205 -7.96 5.50 -5.17
CA HIS A 205 -8.55 6.56 -4.37
C HIS A 205 -10.06 6.37 -4.30
N LEU A 206 -10.57 6.20 -3.09
CA LEU A 206 -11.99 5.99 -2.83
C LEU A 206 -12.63 7.33 -2.45
N ASP A 207 -13.60 7.75 -3.25
CA ASP A 207 -14.43 8.94 -3.04
C ASP A 207 -15.85 8.47 -2.74
N GLU A 208 -16.14 8.25 -1.47
CA GLU A 208 -17.43 7.72 -1.04
C GLU A 208 -18.56 8.75 -1.18
N GLU A 209 -18.28 10.04 -1.07
CA GLU A 209 -19.28 11.11 -1.23
C GLU A 209 -19.86 11.07 -2.65
N ASN A 210 -19.01 10.91 -3.65
CA ASN A 210 -19.38 10.81 -5.04
C ASN A 210 -19.62 9.35 -5.51
N GLN A 211 -19.54 8.36 -4.61
CA GLN A 211 -19.70 6.94 -4.92
C GLN A 211 -18.80 6.48 -6.07
N THR A 212 -17.52 6.81 -5.97
CA THR A 212 -16.54 6.59 -7.04
C THR A 212 -15.26 5.97 -6.49
N LEU A 213 -14.72 4.99 -7.21
CA LEU A 213 -13.36 4.52 -7.03
C LEU A 213 -12.52 4.95 -8.23
N TRP A 214 -11.48 5.71 -7.97
CA TRP A 214 -10.47 6.09 -8.96
C TRP A 214 -9.34 5.08 -8.94
N VAL A 215 -8.97 4.57 -10.12
CA VAL A 215 -8.01 3.49 -10.29
C VAL A 215 -6.91 3.93 -11.23
N GLY A 216 -5.70 4.14 -10.69
CA GLY A 216 -4.51 4.40 -11.50
C GLY A 216 -3.87 3.10 -11.96
N THR A 217 -3.61 2.96 -13.25
CA THR A 217 -3.10 1.73 -13.85
C THR A 217 -1.74 1.91 -14.52
N LEU A 218 -1.04 0.81 -14.70
CA LEU A 218 0.14 0.75 -15.55
C LEU A 218 -0.29 0.55 -17.01
N ARG A 219 -0.04 1.55 -17.87
CA ARG A 219 -0.33 1.57 -19.32
C ARG A 219 -1.81 1.55 -19.71
N GLY A 220 -2.73 1.65 -18.75
CA GLY A 220 -4.18 1.77 -19.00
C GLY A 220 -4.75 3.17 -18.74
N GLY A 221 -3.94 4.07 -18.18
CA GLY A 221 -4.39 5.40 -17.80
C GLY A 221 -5.08 5.41 -16.45
N LEU A 222 -6.09 6.26 -16.31
CA LEU A 222 -6.91 6.44 -15.12
C LEU A 222 -8.33 5.94 -15.38
N ASP A 223 -8.80 5.05 -14.53
CA ASP A 223 -10.17 4.57 -14.56
C ASP A 223 -10.99 5.17 -13.43
N LYS A 224 -12.24 5.49 -13.72
CA LYS A 224 -13.28 5.88 -12.77
C LYS A 224 -14.32 4.76 -12.74
N LEU A 225 -14.48 4.10 -11.61
CA LEU A 225 -15.54 3.13 -11.36
C LEU A 225 -16.67 3.81 -10.58
N ASP A 226 -17.88 3.81 -11.14
CA ASP A 226 -19.10 4.16 -10.43
C ASP A 226 -19.51 2.99 -9.52
N LEU A 227 -19.55 3.20 -8.21
CA LEU A 227 -19.81 2.14 -7.22
C LEU A 227 -21.27 1.68 -7.18
N LYS A 228 -22.22 2.45 -7.76
CA LYS A 228 -23.64 2.08 -7.81
C LYS A 228 -23.94 1.25 -9.03
N THR A 229 -23.39 1.64 -10.17
CA THR A 229 -23.70 1.03 -11.47
C THR A 229 -22.66 0.02 -11.91
N HIS A 230 -21.50 0.00 -11.28
CA HIS A 230 -20.31 -0.76 -11.65
C HIS A 230 -19.81 -0.45 -13.08
N GLN A 231 -20.10 0.74 -13.58
CA GLN A 231 -19.63 1.19 -14.88
C GLN A 231 -18.30 1.90 -14.79
N PHE A 232 -17.42 1.64 -15.75
CA PHE A 232 -16.12 2.26 -15.88
C PHE A 232 -16.13 3.41 -16.88
N THR A 233 -15.40 4.48 -16.56
CA THR A 233 -14.99 5.52 -17.51
C THR A 233 -13.47 5.52 -17.55
N ASN A 234 -12.89 5.29 -18.74
CA ASN A 234 -11.45 5.21 -18.92
C ASN A 234 -10.91 6.53 -19.47
N TYR A 235 -9.93 7.11 -18.80
CA TYR A 235 -9.19 8.31 -19.22
C TYR A 235 -7.78 7.90 -19.65
N ARG A 236 -7.39 8.29 -20.87
CA ARG A 236 -6.12 7.91 -21.47
C ARG A 236 -5.36 9.10 -22.04
N HIS A 237 -4.08 8.89 -22.28
CA HIS A 237 -3.31 9.81 -23.11
C HIS A 237 -3.78 9.75 -24.56
N ILE A 238 -4.07 10.93 -25.14
CA ILE A 238 -4.44 11.07 -26.55
C ILE A 238 -3.45 12.05 -27.18
N PRO A 239 -2.56 11.60 -28.08
CA PRO A 239 -1.59 12.47 -28.73
C PRO A 239 -2.26 13.68 -29.41
N GLY A 240 -1.75 14.88 -29.13
CA GLY A 240 -2.29 16.14 -29.69
C GLY A 240 -3.57 16.67 -29.04
N LYS A 241 -4.09 16.03 -27.99
CA LYS A 241 -5.26 16.52 -27.25
C LYS A 241 -4.84 17.08 -25.89
N GLU A 242 -4.89 18.40 -25.72
CA GLU A 242 -4.45 19.11 -24.51
C GLU A 242 -5.18 18.66 -23.23
N ASN A 243 -6.47 18.32 -23.33
CA ASN A 243 -7.31 17.87 -22.19
C ASN A 243 -7.31 16.33 -22.06
N SER A 244 -6.19 15.67 -22.27
CA SER A 244 -6.00 14.24 -22.03
C SER A 244 -4.89 14.01 -21.00
N LEU A 245 -4.73 12.79 -20.52
CA LEU A 245 -3.61 12.45 -19.64
C LEU A 245 -2.27 12.69 -20.37
N ILE A 246 -1.26 13.11 -19.62
CA ILE A 246 0.11 13.27 -20.15
C ILE A 246 0.72 11.91 -20.51
N ASN A 247 0.35 10.86 -19.73
CA ASN A 247 0.85 9.50 -19.91
C ASN A 247 -0.16 8.49 -19.38
N ASP A 248 -0.19 7.27 -19.96
CA ASP A 248 -1.05 6.18 -19.51
C ASP A 248 -0.52 5.42 -18.28
N VAL A 249 0.60 5.84 -17.70
CA VAL A 249 1.12 5.30 -16.43
C VAL A 249 0.69 6.21 -15.28
N VAL A 250 -0.31 5.78 -14.51
CA VAL A 250 -0.82 6.53 -13.36
C VAL A 250 -0.39 5.81 -12.08
N ARG A 251 0.64 6.34 -11.43
CA ARG A 251 1.27 5.71 -10.25
C ARG A 251 0.59 6.07 -8.93
N LYS A 252 -0.08 7.22 -8.88
CA LYS A 252 -0.74 7.69 -7.67
C LYS A 252 -1.96 8.54 -8.00
N VAL A 253 -3.05 8.26 -7.31
CA VAL A 253 -4.29 9.05 -7.25
C VAL A 253 -4.50 9.47 -5.79
N ILE A 254 -4.85 10.73 -5.57
CA ILE A 254 -5.06 11.34 -4.23
C ILE A 254 -6.34 12.15 -4.23
#